data_ee900d88b658a592d64c400ad9d4de98
#
_entry.id   ee900d88b658a592d64c400ad9d4de98
#
_cell.length_a   1.000
_cell.length_b   1.000
_cell.length_c   1.000
_cell.angle_alpha   90.00
_cell.angle_beta   90.00
_cell.angle_gamma   90.00
#
_symmetry.space_group_name_H-M   'P 1'
#
loop_
_entity.id
_entity.type
_entity.pdbx_description
1 polymer ?
#
loop_
_entity_poly.entity_id
_entity_poly.type
_entity_poly.pdbx_seq_one_letter_code
_entity_poly.pdbx_strand_id
1 'polypeptide(L)'
;MKDNSSVIAYKSFFKVDSIEYFWNRNCSSVLLLTTAEVDKSGTSYYGEQMLFYLNNRGDSIRQGNIRSVAWCPSGKEFFCVYGTSPARATIFNLKCDAVAEFGEGARNIVLINPQGNLVLLGGMGNISSRFEIWDVKENKQVGHQECSDITHMEWSPCGRYILTSTCSPRLRVNNGYKIWHYTTSLLYESLCSGSEELYCGKWLPNHDLATPFEISSTPVKGIQSQL
;
A
#
# COMPACT_ATOMS: atom_id res chain seq x y z
N MET A 1 0.50 34.83 -23.96
CA MET A 1 0.13 33.62 -23.17
C MET A 1 -1.13 33.97 -22.39
N LYS A 2 -2.27 33.36 -22.68
CA LYS A 2 -3.48 33.55 -21.86
C LYS A 2 -3.28 32.68 -20.63
N ASP A 3 -3.20 33.29 -19.46
CA ASP A 3 -3.26 32.60 -18.16
C ASP A 3 -4.63 31.89 -18.05
N ASN A 4 -4.65 30.62 -18.36
CA ASN A 4 -5.84 29.78 -18.21
C ASN A 4 -5.80 29.10 -16.84
N SER A 5 -5.59 29.88 -15.78
CA SER A 5 -5.63 29.42 -14.38
C SER A 5 -7.07 29.32 -13.86
N SER A 6 -7.94 28.64 -14.62
CA SER A 6 -9.28 28.33 -14.10
C SER A 6 -9.18 27.21 -13.08
N VAL A 7 -9.73 27.45 -11.88
CA VAL A 7 -9.87 26.40 -10.85
C VAL A 7 -10.79 25.31 -11.40
N ILE A 8 -10.28 24.10 -11.53
CA ILE A 8 -11.03 22.95 -12.05
C ILE A 8 -11.91 22.33 -10.96
N ALA A 9 -11.37 22.22 -9.76
CA ALA A 9 -12.09 21.74 -8.57
C ALA A 9 -11.45 22.30 -7.31
N TYR A 10 -12.26 22.49 -6.27
CA TYR A 10 -11.75 22.86 -4.95
C TYR A 10 -12.53 22.17 -3.85
N LYS A 11 -11.87 21.97 -2.73
CA LYS A 11 -12.48 21.45 -1.49
C LYS A 11 -11.95 22.25 -0.32
N SER A 12 -12.83 22.73 0.54
CA SER A 12 -12.44 23.35 1.80
C SER A 12 -12.62 22.37 2.95
N PHE A 13 -11.70 22.39 3.88
CA PHE A 13 -11.73 21.57 5.09
C PHE A 13 -11.76 22.48 6.31
N PHE A 14 -12.44 22.03 7.34
CA PHE A 14 -12.52 22.73 8.60
C PHE A 14 -11.89 21.86 9.69
N LYS A 15 -10.94 22.42 10.44
CA LYS A 15 -10.18 21.74 11.51
C LYS A 15 -9.41 20.51 11.04
N VAL A 16 -8.63 20.67 10.01
CA VAL A 16 -7.69 19.66 9.48
C VAL A 16 -6.28 20.17 9.72
N ASP A 17 -5.41 19.34 10.30
CA ASP A 17 -4.03 19.68 10.63
C ASP A 17 -3.08 19.31 9.49
N SER A 18 -3.36 18.22 8.75
CA SER A 18 -2.55 17.83 7.60
C SER A 18 -3.39 17.23 6.47
N ILE A 19 -2.87 17.35 5.25
CA ILE A 19 -3.46 16.77 4.04
C ILE A 19 -2.37 16.09 3.24
N GLU A 20 -2.57 14.82 2.92
CA GLU A 20 -1.74 14.05 2.00
C GLU A 20 -2.46 13.89 0.66
N TYR A 21 -1.71 13.97 -0.45
CA TYR A 21 -2.24 13.93 -1.81
C TYR A 21 -1.76 12.69 -2.53
N PHE A 22 -2.68 11.89 -3.03
CA PHE A 22 -2.40 10.70 -3.82
C PHE A 22 -2.98 10.89 -5.21
N TRP A 23 -2.15 11.30 -6.17
CA TRP A 23 -2.56 11.47 -7.55
C TRP A 23 -2.65 10.15 -8.28
N ASN A 24 -3.68 9.98 -9.13
CA ASN A 24 -3.67 8.87 -10.06
C ASN A 24 -2.61 9.09 -11.15
N ARG A 25 -2.25 8.02 -11.88
CA ARG A 25 -1.17 8.04 -12.88
C ARG A 25 -1.37 9.12 -13.96
N ASN A 26 -2.60 9.43 -14.31
CA ASN A 26 -2.94 10.38 -15.36
C ASN A 26 -3.11 11.83 -14.85
N CYS A 27 -2.90 12.07 -13.56
CA CYS A 27 -3.10 13.37 -12.90
C CYS A 27 -4.49 13.96 -13.11
N SER A 28 -5.49 13.13 -13.39
CA SER A 28 -6.88 13.55 -13.63
C SER A 28 -7.75 13.52 -12.38
N SER A 29 -7.28 12.87 -11.32
CA SER A 29 -7.98 12.68 -10.06
C SER A 29 -7.00 12.55 -8.90
N VAL A 30 -7.44 12.97 -7.72
CA VAL A 30 -6.62 12.92 -6.52
C VAL A 30 -7.44 12.38 -5.34
N LEU A 31 -6.81 11.52 -4.53
CA LEU A 31 -7.29 11.19 -3.21
C LEU A 31 -6.62 12.11 -2.19
N LEU A 32 -7.40 12.65 -1.29
CA LEU A 32 -6.96 13.52 -0.21
C LEU A 32 -7.17 12.80 1.10
N LEU A 33 -6.11 12.46 1.79
CA LEU A 33 -6.15 11.95 3.15
C LEU A 33 -5.97 13.12 4.11
N THR A 34 -7.01 13.42 4.88
CA THR A 34 -6.96 14.47 5.89
C THR A 34 -6.80 13.86 7.26
N THR A 35 -6.00 14.51 8.11
CA THR A 35 -5.80 14.11 9.50
C THR A 35 -6.07 15.31 10.40
N ALA A 36 -6.86 15.11 11.45
CA ALA A 36 -7.06 16.05 12.55
C ALA A 36 -6.51 15.43 13.83
N GLU A 37 -5.65 16.15 14.55
CA GLU A 37 -4.98 15.63 15.76
C GLU A 37 -5.95 15.35 16.91
N VAL A 38 -7.10 16.03 16.93
CA VAL A 38 -8.12 15.86 17.97
C VAL A 38 -9.29 15.04 17.44
N ASP A 39 -9.38 13.80 17.87
CA ASP A 39 -10.59 13.00 17.72
C ASP A 39 -11.65 13.45 18.74
N LYS A 40 -12.72 14.08 18.27
CA LYS A 40 -13.84 14.50 19.12
C LYS A 40 -14.61 13.33 19.72
N SER A 41 -14.52 12.14 19.12
CA SER A 41 -15.19 10.93 19.61
C SER A 41 -14.39 10.25 20.73
N GLY A 42 -13.10 10.59 20.91
CA GLY A 42 -12.22 9.98 21.91
C GLY A 42 -11.88 8.50 21.63
N THR A 43 -12.20 8.00 20.43
CA THR A 43 -12.03 6.58 20.08
C THR A 43 -10.72 6.28 19.39
N SER A 44 -10.02 7.31 18.87
CA SER A 44 -8.74 7.14 18.16
C SER A 44 -7.63 7.95 18.80
N TYR A 45 -6.56 7.27 19.19
CA TYR A 45 -5.30 7.91 19.63
C TYR A 45 -4.62 8.70 18.50
N TYR A 46 -4.88 8.36 17.25
CA TYR A 46 -4.27 8.96 16.05
C TYR A 46 -5.10 10.11 15.44
N GLY A 47 -6.09 10.62 16.17
CA GLY A 47 -6.97 11.66 15.67
C GLY A 47 -8.03 11.14 14.68
N GLU A 48 -8.72 12.07 14.02
CA GLU A 48 -9.73 11.77 13.00
C GLU A 48 -9.10 11.81 11.61
N GLN A 49 -9.14 10.68 10.89
CA GLN A 49 -8.67 10.59 9.51
C GLN A 49 -9.85 10.40 8.56
N MET A 50 -9.84 11.11 7.44
CA MET A 50 -10.86 10.97 6.41
C MET A 50 -10.22 10.95 5.03
N LEU A 51 -10.78 10.10 4.15
CA LEU A 51 -10.40 10.02 2.75
C LEU A 51 -11.44 10.75 1.89
N PHE A 52 -10.97 11.60 1.01
CA PHE A 52 -11.78 12.29 0.02
C PHE A 52 -11.25 11.97 -1.37
N TYR A 53 -12.16 11.72 -2.29
CA TYR A 53 -11.89 11.65 -3.71
C TYR A 53 -12.26 12.98 -4.34
N LEU A 54 -11.36 13.57 -5.10
CA LEU A 54 -11.60 14.82 -5.80
C LEU A 54 -11.28 14.64 -7.29
N ASN A 55 -12.27 14.92 -8.11
CA ASN A 55 -12.17 14.97 -9.56
C ASN A 55 -12.71 16.32 -10.06
N ASN A 56 -12.76 16.49 -11.36
CA ASN A 56 -13.31 17.69 -12.00
C ASN A 56 -14.84 17.90 -11.76
N ARG A 57 -15.53 16.97 -11.10
CA ARG A 57 -16.96 17.06 -10.73
C ARG A 57 -17.20 17.33 -9.26
N GLY A 58 -16.13 17.31 -8.44
CA GLY A 58 -16.22 17.57 -7.01
C GLY A 58 -16.78 16.44 -6.15
N ASP A 59 -16.77 15.20 -6.67
CA ASP A 59 -17.22 14.03 -5.91
C ASP A 59 -16.34 13.78 -4.69
N SER A 60 -16.91 13.25 -3.62
CA SER A 60 -16.17 12.97 -2.40
C SER A 60 -16.64 11.70 -1.70
N ILE A 61 -15.69 10.87 -1.28
CA ILE A 61 -15.91 9.81 -0.29
C ILE A 61 -15.66 10.37 1.11
N ARG A 62 -16.38 9.84 2.07
CA ARG A 62 -16.06 10.03 3.46
C ARG A 62 -15.90 8.66 4.12
N GLN A 63 -14.65 8.27 4.33
CA GLN A 63 -14.31 7.03 5.03
C GLN A 63 -13.36 7.40 6.19
N GLY A 64 -13.67 6.92 7.39
CA GLY A 64 -12.87 7.20 8.58
C GLY A 64 -11.82 6.12 8.88
N ASN A 65 -10.86 6.44 9.76
CA ASN A 65 -9.79 5.55 10.23
C ASN A 65 -8.99 4.92 9.09
N ILE A 66 -8.53 5.76 8.16
CA ILE A 66 -7.73 5.31 7.01
C ILE A 66 -6.33 4.94 7.46
N ARG A 67 -5.85 3.78 7.02
CA ARG A 67 -4.49 3.30 7.31
C ARG A 67 -3.57 3.38 6.11
N SER A 68 -4.10 3.12 4.92
CA SER A 68 -3.33 3.16 3.67
C SER A 68 -4.27 3.26 2.48
N VAL A 69 -3.82 3.98 1.44
CA VAL A 69 -4.52 4.08 0.17
C VAL A 69 -3.53 3.90 -0.99
N ALA A 70 -3.99 3.29 -2.07
CA ALA A 70 -3.19 3.15 -3.28
C ALA A 70 -4.08 3.17 -4.53
N TRP A 71 -3.67 3.92 -5.56
CA TRP A 71 -4.31 3.89 -6.86
C TRP A 71 -3.97 2.61 -7.62
N CYS A 72 -4.96 2.00 -8.24
CA CYS A 72 -4.69 1.00 -9.27
C CYS A 72 -3.95 1.65 -10.45
N PRO A 73 -3.01 0.96 -11.09
CA PRO A 73 -2.27 1.49 -12.23
C PRO A 73 -3.15 1.96 -13.38
N SER A 74 -4.37 1.40 -13.51
CA SER A 74 -5.39 1.83 -14.46
C SER A 74 -5.89 3.26 -14.22
N GLY A 75 -5.74 3.78 -12.99
CA GLY A 75 -6.30 5.07 -12.56
C GLY A 75 -7.82 5.11 -12.46
N LYS A 76 -8.51 3.97 -12.59
CA LYS A 76 -9.98 3.86 -12.56
C LYS A 76 -10.53 3.36 -11.24
N GLU A 77 -9.65 2.85 -10.38
CA GLU A 77 -9.98 2.26 -9.09
C GLU A 77 -8.87 2.56 -8.10
N PHE A 78 -9.17 2.48 -6.83
CA PHE A 78 -8.20 2.61 -5.75
C PHE A 78 -8.53 1.69 -4.59
N PHE A 79 -7.50 1.20 -3.93
CA PHE A 79 -7.61 0.44 -2.70
C PHE A 79 -7.58 1.35 -1.49
N CYS A 80 -8.33 0.96 -0.47
CA CYS A 80 -8.31 1.58 0.85
C CYS A 80 -8.23 0.50 1.93
N VAL A 81 -7.29 0.63 2.85
CA VAL A 81 -7.24 -0.12 4.11
C VAL A 81 -7.71 0.81 5.21
N TYR A 82 -8.77 0.43 5.92
CA TYR A 82 -9.44 1.30 6.88
C TYR A 82 -10.08 0.54 8.05
N GLY A 83 -10.50 1.28 9.05
CA GLY A 83 -11.16 0.76 10.25
C GLY A 83 -10.18 0.50 11.39
N THR A 84 -10.73 -0.01 12.49
CA THR A 84 -9.97 -0.48 13.65
C THR A 84 -9.30 -1.83 13.35
N SER A 85 -8.51 -2.37 14.28
CA SER A 85 -7.94 -3.70 14.09
C SER A 85 -8.96 -4.77 14.52
N PRO A 86 -9.28 -5.76 13.66
CA PRO A 86 -8.77 -6.00 12.31
C PRO A 86 -9.26 -4.99 11.28
N ALA A 87 -8.38 -4.53 10.39
CA ALA A 87 -8.70 -3.53 9.37
C ALA A 87 -9.27 -4.18 8.11
N ARG A 88 -10.20 -3.47 7.46
CA ARG A 88 -10.79 -3.87 6.18
C ARG A 88 -9.94 -3.41 5.02
N ALA A 89 -9.94 -4.16 3.94
CA ALA A 89 -9.37 -3.76 2.67
C ALA A 89 -10.42 -3.84 1.57
N THR A 90 -10.66 -2.72 0.89
CA THR A 90 -11.72 -2.60 -0.12
C THR A 90 -11.18 -1.85 -1.34
N ILE A 91 -11.54 -2.30 -2.54
CA ILE A 91 -11.34 -1.57 -3.78
C ILE A 91 -12.58 -0.77 -4.13
N PHE A 92 -12.40 0.49 -4.49
CA PHE A 92 -13.45 1.44 -4.87
C PHE A 92 -13.28 1.89 -6.31
N ASN A 93 -14.40 2.10 -7.01
CA ASN A 93 -14.41 2.73 -8.31
C ASN A 93 -14.40 4.27 -8.21
N LEU A 94 -14.36 4.97 -9.34
CA LEU A 94 -14.39 6.45 -9.37
C LEU A 94 -15.74 7.09 -8.98
N LYS A 95 -16.79 6.29 -8.76
CA LYS A 95 -18.05 6.73 -8.18
C LYS A 95 -18.07 6.52 -6.66
N CYS A 96 -16.96 5.93 -6.15
CA CYS A 96 -16.82 5.65 -4.73
C CYS A 96 -17.69 4.49 -4.23
N ASP A 97 -18.16 3.66 -5.15
CA ASP A 97 -18.82 2.41 -4.82
C ASP A 97 -17.77 1.34 -4.52
N ALA A 98 -18.01 0.53 -3.50
CA ALA A 98 -17.20 -0.64 -3.23
C ALA A 98 -17.37 -1.68 -4.35
N VAL A 99 -16.27 -2.06 -4.99
CA VAL A 99 -16.25 -3.05 -6.07
C VAL A 99 -16.02 -4.45 -5.52
N ALA A 100 -15.05 -4.59 -4.61
CA ALA A 100 -14.75 -5.84 -3.95
C ALA A 100 -14.13 -5.59 -2.57
N GLU A 101 -14.35 -6.54 -1.66
CA GLU A 101 -13.77 -6.55 -0.31
C GLU A 101 -12.80 -7.72 -0.17
N PHE A 102 -11.64 -7.46 0.43
CA PHE A 102 -10.56 -8.44 0.62
C PHE A 102 -10.48 -8.93 2.08
N GLY A 103 -11.63 -8.90 2.77
CA GLY A 103 -11.76 -9.32 4.15
C GLY A 103 -11.08 -8.39 5.16
N GLU A 104 -10.92 -8.89 6.38
CA GLU A 104 -10.34 -8.16 7.51
C GLU A 104 -9.04 -8.82 7.96
N GLY A 105 -8.10 -8.02 8.49
CA GLY A 105 -6.83 -8.54 8.97
C GLY A 105 -5.98 -7.50 9.71
N ALA A 106 -4.85 -7.95 10.25
CA ALA A 106 -3.84 -7.08 10.83
C ALA A 106 -3.07 -6.36 9.71
N ARG A 107 -3.66 -5.28 9.18
CA ARG A 107 -3.19 -4.59 7.98
C ARG A 107 -3.11 -3.08 8.21
N ASN A 108 -2.05 -2.47 7.76
CA ASN A 108 -1.86 -1.02 7.74
C ASN A 108 -1.16 -0.50 6.47
N ILE A 109 -0.95 -1.37 5.50
CA ILE A 109 -0.37 -1.02 4.20
C ILE A 109 -1.08 -1.75 3.07
N VAL A 110 -1.23 -1.06 1.93
CA VAL A 110 -1.63 -1.64 0.65
C VAL A 110 -0.67 -1.22 -0.44
N LEU A 111 -0.16 -2.20 -1.19
CA LEU A 111 0.73 -1.99 -2.33
C LEU A 111 0.17 -2.78 -3.52
N ILE A 112 0.02 -2.12 -4.66
CA ILE A 112 -0.46 -2.73 -5.88
C ILE A 112 0.73 -2.93 -6.82
N ASN A 113 0.82 -4.09 -7.47
CA ASN A 113 1.88 -4.33 -8.43
C ASN A 113 1.72 -3.47 -9.69
N PRO A 114 2.78 -3.25 -10.49
CA PRO A 114 2.73 -2.40 -11.67
C PRO A 114 1.68 -2.78 -12.72
N GLN A 115 1.28 -4.04 -12.79
CA GLN A 115 0.22 -4.52 -13.71
C GLN A 115 -1.19 -4.28 -13.17
N GLY A 116 -1.36 -4.10 -11.86
CA GLY A 116 -2.65 -3.92 -11.21
C GLY A 116 -3.46 -5.21 -11.03
N ASN A 117 -2.84 -6.37 -11.26
CA ASN A 117 -3.48 -7.67 -11.13
C ASN A 117 -3.24 -8.34 -9.76
N LEU A 118 -2.21 -7.91 -9.03
CA LEU A 118 -1.91 -8.37 -7.68
C LEU A 118 -1.90 -7.20 -6.69
N VAL A 119 -2.42 -7.43 -5.49
CA VAL A 119 -2.32 -6.51 -4.36
C VAL A 119 -1.66 -7.20 -3.17
N LEU A 120 -0.74 -6.49 -2.54
CA LEU A 120 -0.15 -6.83 -1.26
C LEU A 120 -0.89 -6.08 -0.16
N LEU A 121 -1.43 -6.80 0.80
CA LEU A 121 -2.02 -6.28 2.03
C LEU A 121 -1.13 -6.71 3.20
N GLY A 122 -0.61 -5.76 3.94
CA GLY A 122 0.38 -6.09 4.98
C GLY A 122 0.22 -5.31 6.27
N GLY A 123 0.87 -5.82 7.31
CA GLY A 123 1.08 -5.15 8.59
C GLY A 123 2.55 -4.82 8.77
N MET A 124 2.85 -3.62 9.27
CA MET A 124 4.20 -3.19 9.62
C MET A 124 4.21 -2.38 10.91
N GLY A 125 5.36 -2.35 11.57
CA GLY A 125 5.58 -1.56 12.79
C GLY A 125 4.94 -2.19 14.01
N ASN A 126 3.97 -1.51 14.64
CA ASN A 126 3.32 -1.96 15.87
C ASN A 126 2.29 -3.08 15.65
N ILE A 127 2.08 -3.50 14.41
CA ILE A 127 1.20 -4.60 14.06
C ILE A 127 2.08 -5.79 13.70
N SER A 128 1.57 -7.00 13.92
CA SER A 128 2.24 -8.24 13.49
C SER A 128 2.71 -8.12 12.06
N SER A 129 4.04 -8.19 11.83
CA SER A 129 4.63 -8.05 10.50
C SER A 129 4.28 -9.27 9.67
N ARG A 130 3.33 -9.09 8.78
CA ARG A 130 2.86 -10.11 7.83
C ARG A 130 2.42 -9.44 6.54
N PHE A 131 2.44 -10.18 5.45
CA PHE A 131 1.82 -9.74 4.21
C PHE A 131 1.05 -10.87 3.53
N GLU A 132 0.05 -10.47 2.81
CA GLU A 132 -0.83 -11.34 2.02
C GLU A 132 -0.83 -10.85 0.59
N ILE A 133 -0.78 -11.77 -0.35
CA ILE A 133 -0.89 -11.46 -1.78
C ILE A 133 -2.23 -11.96 -2.29
N TRP A 134 -2.95 -11.10 -2.95
CA TRP A 134 -4.27 -11.36 -3.50
C TRP A 134 -4.31 -11.12 -4.99
N ASP A 135 -4.97 -12.01 -5.71
CA ASP A 135 -5.41 -11.79 -7.09
C ASP A 135 -6.59 -10.83 -7.06
N VAL A 136 -6.42 -9.67 -7.71
CA VAL A 136 -7.44 -8.60 -7.68
C VAL A 136 -8.69 -9.01 -8.45
N LYS A 137 -8.52 -9.72 -9.57
CA LYS A 137 -9.63 -10.13 -10.45
C LYS A 137 -10.47 -11.25 -9.84
N GLU A 138 -9.80 -12.28 -9.35
CA GLU A 138 -10.47 -13.45 -8.79
C GLU A 138 -10.88 -13.24 -7.31
N ASN A 139 -10.46 -12.13 -6.69
CA ASN A 139 -10.62 -11.82 -5.27
C ASN A 139 -10.20 -13.00 -4.38
N LYS A 140 -9.07 -13.60 -4.72
CA LYS A 140 -8.55 -14.80 -4.08
C LYS A 140 -7.16 -14.56 -3.53
N GLN A 141 -6.92 -15.03 -2.31
CA GLN A 141 -5.59 -15.01 -1.72
C GLN A 141 -4.68 -16.01 -2.43
N VAL A 142 -3.55 -15.52 -2.94
CA VAL A 142 -2.51 -16.31 -3.63
C VAL A 142 -1.55 -16.91 -2.61
N GLY A 143 -1.19 -16.14 -1.58
CA GLY A 143 -0.30 -16.59 -0.52
C GLY A 143 -0.25 -15.60 0.63
N HIS A 144 0.38 -16.00 1.72
CA HIS A 144 0.68 -15.14 2.86
C HIS A 144 2.02 -15.54 3.47
N GLN A 145 2.66 -14.61 4.13
CA GLN A 145 3.92 -14.82 4.84
C GLN A 145 3.93 -14.00 6.12
N GLU A 146 4.34 -14.62 7.20
CA GLU A 146 4.72 -13.94 8.43
C GLU A 146 6.21 -13.60 8.38
N CYS A 147 6.54 -12.39 8.73
CA CYS A 147 7.90 -11.88 8.73
C CYS A 147 8.15 -11.11 10.01
N SER A 148 9.38 -11.10 10.49
CA SER A 148 9.79 -10.24 11.59
C SER A 148 10.35 -8.91 11.04
N ASP A 149 10.17 -7.85 11.81
CA ASP A 149 10.98 -6.63 11.75
C ASP A 149 11.01 -5.88 10.39
N ILE A 150 9.90 -5.94 9.62
CA ILE A 150 9.85 -5.23 8.34
C ILE A 150 9.65 -3.74 8.56
N THR A 151 10.53 -2.93 7.96
CA THR A 151 10.43 -1.46 7.93
C THR A 151 10.02 -0.90 6.58
N HIS A 152 10.21 -1.67 5.49
CA HIS A 152 9.88 -1.29 4.13
C HIS A 152 9.48 -2.50 3.28
N MET A 153 8.47 -2.31 2.41
CA MET A 153 8.05 -3.27 1.39
C MET A 153 7.87 -2.57 0.06
N GLU A 154 8.23 -3.23 -1.04
CA GLU A 154 8.10 -2.68 -2.38
C GLU A 154 7.94 -3.78 -3.43
N TRP A 155 7.06 -3.56 -4.43
CA TRP A 155 6.98 -4.42 -5.60
C TRP A 155 8.13 -4.15 -6.56
N SER A 156 8.67 -5.22 -7.16
CA SER A 156 9.62 -5.08 -8.27
C SER A 156 8.96 -4.42 -9.50
N PRO A 157 9.72 -3.76 -10.39
CA PRO A 157 9.19 -3.18 -11.62
C PRO A 157 8.48 -4.18 -12.54
N CYS A 158 8.89 -5.45 -12.52
CA CYS A 158 8.21 -6.51 -13.27
C CYS A 158 6.95 -7.06 -12.58
N GLY A 159 6.64 -6.61 -11.35
CA GLY A 159 5.44 -6.98 -10.59
C GLY A 159 5.35 -8.42 -10.12
N ARG A 160 6.45 -9.18 -10.19
CA ARG A 160 6.50 -10.60 -9.80
C ARG A 160 7.21 -10.84 -8.47
N TYR A 161 8.00 -9.88 -8.02
CA TYR A 161 8.80 -10.00 -6.80
C TYR A 161 8.46 -8.90 -5.81
N ILE A 162 8.70 -9.19 -4.55
CA ILE A 162 8.51 -8.27 -3.45
C ILE A 162 9.84 -8.14 -2.72
N LEU A 163 10.29 -6.92 -2.50
CA LEU A 163 11.38 -6.59 -1.61
C LEU A 163 10.81 -6.29 -0.24
N THR A 164 11.31 -6.95 0.79
CA THR A 164 11.12 -6.54 2.18
C THR A 164 12.47 -6.21 2.77
N SER A 165 12.55 -5.18 3.59
CA SER A 165 13.80 -4.81 4.26
C SER A 165 13.58 -4.35 5.68
N THR A 166 14.59 -4.61 6.52
CA THR A 166 14.74 -4.12 7.88
C THR A 166 15.85 -3.09 7.89
N CYS A 167 15.49 -1.81 8.02
CA CYS A 167 16.41 -0.69 7.85
C CYS A 167 16.64 0.08 9.15
N SER A 168 17.90 0.46 9.38
CA SER A 168 18.31 1.46 10.36
C SER A 168 17.87 2.87 9.91
N PRO A 169 17.61 3.82 10.80
CA PRO A 169 17.67 3.74 12.27
C PRO A 169 16.39 3.21 12.91
N ARG A 170 15.34 2.89 12.12
CA ARG A 170 14.04 2.47 12.65
C ARG A 170 14.13 1.17 13.44
N LEU A 171 14.88 0.19 12.92
CA LEU A 171 15.26 -1.02 13.60
C LEU A 171 16.75 -1.27 13.38
N ARG A 172 17.49 -1.62 14.45
CA ARG A 172 18.93 -1.88 14.40
C ARG A 172 19.29 -3.36 14.58
N VAL A 173 18.26 -4.20 14.66
CA VAL A 173 18.41 -5.66 14.75
C VAL A 173 17.93 -6.28 13.45
N ASN A 174 18.56 -7.37 13.04
CA ASN A 174 18.18 -8.13 11.84
C ASN A 174 18.16 -7.26 10.56
N ASN A 175 19.07 -6.26 10.50
CA ASN A 175 19.18 -5.42 9.30
C ASN A 175 19.52 -6.28 8.09
N GLY A 176 18.83 -5.99 6.99
CA GLY A 176 18.99 -6.76 5.78
C GLY A 176 17.77 -6.67 4.88
N TYR A 177 17.76 -7.48 3.84
CA TYR A 177 16.64 -7.51 2.91
C TYR A 177 16.37 -8.93 2.40
N LYS A 178 15.12 -9.15 2.01
CA LYS A 178 14.62 -10.41 1.44
C LYS A 178 13.89 -10.14 0.14
N ILE A 179 14.02 -11.05 -0.80
CA ILE A 179 13.28 -11.02 -2.07
C ILE A 179 12.36 -12.23 -2.10
N TRP A 180 11.09 -11.95 -2.29
CA TRP A 180 10.02 -12.92 -2.34
C TRP A 180 9.41 -12.99 -3.74
N HIS A 181 9.01 -14.18 -4.16
CA HIS A 181 8.08 -14.32 -5.27
C HIS A 181 6.67 -13.92 -4.81
N TYR A 182 5.77 -13.51 -5.72
CA TYR A 182 4.40 -13.15 -5.35
C TYR A 182 3.61 -14.32 -4.74
N THR A 183 4.02 -15.57 -4.96
CA THR A 183 3.49 -16.77 -4.27
C THR A 183 4.01 -16.93 -2.85
N THR A 184 4.69 -15.93 -2.31
CA THR A 184 5.30 -15.85 -0.98
C THR A 184 6.49 -16.78 -0.73
N SER A 185 7.05 -17.39 -1.76
CA SER A 185 8.31 -18.14 -1.65
C SER A 185 9.50 -17.19 -1.50
N LEU A 186 10.32 -17.40 -0.47
CA LEU A 186 11.57 -16.66 -0.27
C LEU A 186 12.60 -17.10 -1.31
N LEU A 187 13.08 -16.17 -2.12
CA LEU A 187 14.06 -16.44 -3.18
C LEU A 187 15.48 -16.03 -2.81
N TYR A 188 15.61 -14.97 -2.03
CA TYR A 188 16.90 -14.43 -1.64
C TYR A 188 16.81 -13.74 -0.28
N GLU A 189 17.86 -13.86 0.50
CA GLU A 189 18.04 -13.21 1.79
C GLU A 189 19.48 -12.71 1.92
N SER A 190 19.63 -11.47 2.39
CA SER A 190 20.93 -10.90 2.75
C SER A 190 20.80 -10.17 4.06
N LEU A 191 21.54 -10.65 5.06
CA LEU A 191 21.59 -10.03 6.38
C LEU A 191 22.90 -9.27 6.53
N CYS A 192 22.85 -8.10 7.13
CA CYS A 192 24.01 -7.33 7.53
C CYS A 192 24.77 -8.06 8.63
N SER A 193 26.08 -8.07 8.57
CA SER A 193 26.96 -8.71 9.55
C SER A 193 27.79 -7.69 10.33
N GLY A 194 28.10 -8.01 11.57
CA GLY A 194 28.97 -7.18 12.41
C GLY A 194 28.39 -5.77 12.67
N SER A 195 29.10 -4.75 12.24
CA SER A 195 28.71 -3.33 12.40
C SER A 195 28.01 -2.74 11.17
N GLU A 196 27.67 -3.57 10.19
CA GLU A 196 26.98 -3.09 8.99
C GLU A 196 25.51 -2.76 9.32
N GLU A 197 25.01 -1.68 8.73
CA GLU A 197 23.62 -1.27 8.82
C GLU A 197 23.04 -1.03 7.43
N LEU A 198 21.83 -1.54 7.17
CA LEU A 198 21.06 -1.23 5.96
C LEU A 198 20.21 0.01 6.23
N TYR A 199 20.39 1.07 5.45
CA TYR A 199 19.60 2.29 5.57
C TYR A 199 18.44 2.36 4.58
N CYS A 200 18.57 1.75 3.42
CA CYS A 200 17.54 1.76 2.40
C CYS A 200 17.73 0.59 1.42
N GLY A 201 16.64 -0.06 1.07
CA GLY A 201 16.56 -1.02 -0.02
C GLY A 201 15.47 -0.58 -1.00
N LYS A 202 15.79 -0.47 -2.30
CA LYS A 202 14.84 -0.08 -3.34
C LYS A 202 15.13 -0.80 -4.65
N TRP A 203 14.09 -1.04 -5.44
CA TRP A 203 14.24 -1.45 -6.82
C TRP A 203 14.67 -0.28 -7.70
N LEU A 204 15.52 -0.53 -8.67
CA LEU A 204 15.76 0.44 -9.74
C LEU A 204 14.51 0.52 -10.63
N PRO A 205 13.96 1.72 -10.86
CA PRO A 205 12.81 1.89 -11.72
C PRO A 205 13.11 1.39 -13.15
N ASN A 206 12.24 0.55 -13.67
CA ASN A 206 12.28 0.12 -15.07
C ASN A 206 10.85 -0.20 -15.53
N HIS A 207 10.24 0.74 -16.22
CA HIS A 207 8.86 0.63 -16.68
C HIS A 207 8.67 -0.40 -17.79
N ASP A 208 9.72 -0.73 -18.54
CA ASP A 208 9.66 -1.70 -19.64
C ASP A 208 9.50 -3.14 -19.15
N LEU A 209 9.77 -3.39 -17.86
CA LEU A 209 9.61 -4.71 -17.23
C LEU A 209 8.18 -5.02 -16.79
N ALA A 210 7.27 -4.04 -16.80
CA ALA A 210 5.88 -4.21 -16.37
C ALA A 210 5.01 -4.92 -17.42
N THR A 211 5.45 -6.07 -17.90
CA THR A 211 4.71 -6.89 -18.87
C THR A 211 3.61 -7.72 -18.18
N PRO A 212 2.43 -7.88 -18.81
CA PRO A 212 1.39 -8.77 -18.29
C PRO A 212 1.90 -10.20 -18.11
N PHE A 213 1.39 -10.88 -17.09
CA PHE A 213 1.66 -12.30 -16.84
C PHE A 213 0.42 -12.98 -16.23
N GLU A 214 0.33 -14.29 -16.43
CA GLU A 214 -0.70 -15.10 -15.80
C GLU A 214 -0.33 -15.40 -14.34
N ILE A 215 -1.31 -15.27 -13.45
CA ILE A 215 -1.13 -15.55 -12.03
C ILE A 215 -1.23 -17.04 -11.80
N SER A 216 -0.21 -17.62 -11.18
CA SER A 216 -0.21 -19.00 -10.69
C SER A 216 -0.22 -19.00 -9.16
N SER A 217 -1.07 -19.82 -8.57
CA SER A 217 -1.04 -20.04 -7.12
C SER A 217 -0.03 -21.12 -6.71
N THR A 218 0.66 -21.75 -7.67
CA THR A 218 1.67 -22.76 -7.38
C THR A 218 2.94 -22.10 -6.86
N PRO A 219 3.37 -22.41 -5.62
CA PRO A 219 4.60 -21.85 -5.08
C PRO A 219 5.82 -22.24 -5.92
N VAL A 220 6.71 -21.30 -6.16
CA VAL A 220 8.01 -21.60 -6.75
C VAL A 220 8.95 -22.15 -5.67
N LYS A 221 10.00 -22.86 -6.09
CA LYS A 221 11.02 -23.34 -5.17
C LYS A 221 11.73 -22.16 -4.51
N GLY A 222 11.66 -22.09 -3.21
CA GLY A 222 12.30 -21.04 -2.39
C GLY A 222 13.48 -21.60 -1.58
N ILE A 223 14.06 -20.72 -0.76
CA ILE A 223 15.06 -21.02 0.27
C ILE A 223 14.43 -20.93 1.66
N GLN A 224 15.09 -21.48 2.67
CA GLN A 224 14.73 -21.26 4.07
C GLN A 224 15.40 -19.98 4.58
N SER A 225 14.67 -19.20 5.37
CA SER A 225 15.22 -18.01 6.04
C SER A 225 16.23 -18.44 7.12
N GLN A 226 17.22 -17.57 7.33
CA GLN A 226 18.21 -17.71 8.40
C GLN A 226 17.74 -17.09 9.74
N LEU A 227 16.58 -16.42 9.74
CA LEU A 227 15.94 -15.78 10.90
C LEU A 227 14.73 -16.57 11.37
#